data_4ee464977c58a3e189b0b2fb2d82c7c1
#
_entry.id   4ee464977c58a3e189b0b2fb2d82c7c1
#
_cell.length_a   1.000
_cell.length_b   1.000
_cell.length_c   1.000
_cell.angle_alpha   90.00
_cell.angle_beta   90.00
_cell.angle_gamma   90.00
#
_symmetry.space_group_name_H-M   'P 1'
#
loop_
_entity.id
_entity.type
_entity.pdbx_description
1 polymer ?
#
loop_
_entity_poly.entity_id
_entity_poly.type
_entity_poly.pdbx_seq_one_letter_code
_entity_poly.pdbx_strand_id
1 'polypeptide(L)'
;MFVRRTSSPDCSATRRPRLGWAWVTYLPENPLERHRLIVPAEGFYEWRSGSNGPLQAFYISRIDGRALALGGLWTSWHDPDVARHVDEPLRTTTILTTSPNGLMSQIHDRMPVVIVEGALDAWLDPSFGDTAALHSLLRPAPDDLLEAIPVGAEVGNARNQGRELITPVGTPLVAVPFD
;
A
#
# COMPACT_ATOMS: atom_id res chain seq x y z
N MET A 1 0.68 -6.06 4.74
CA MET A 1 1.24 -5.23 3.65
C MET A 1 2.58 -4.66 4.10
N PHE A 2 3.68 -5.19 3.54
CA PHE A 2 5.03 -4.70 3.81
C PHE A 2 5.50 -3.84 2.65
N VAL A 3 5.58 -2.53 2.86
CA VAL A 3 6.26 -1.63 1.94
C VAL A 3 7.71 -1.48 2.43
N ARG A 4 8.67 -1.80 1.57
CA ARG A 4 10.10 -1.69 1.88
C ARG A 4 10.54 -0.22 1.97
N ARG A 5 11.26 0.11 3.05
CA ARG A 5 12.10 1.31 3.11
C ARG A 5 13.31 1.12 2.21
N THR A 6 13.59 2.11 1.38
CA THR A 6 14.94 2.28 0.80
C THR A 6 15.91 2.64 1.92
N SER A 7 16.97 1.84 2.06
CA SER A 7 17.98 1.99 3.09
C SER A 7 18.87 3.18 2.81
N SER A 8 18.86 4.16 3.71
CA SER A 8 20.06 4.95 4.00
C SER A 8 20.93 4.21 5.02
N PRO A 9 22.27 4.28 4.92
CA PRO A 9 23.13 3.54 5.81
C PRO A 9 23.19 4.21 7.18
N ASP A 10 23.27 3.34 8.18
CA ASP A 10 23.61 3.62 9.57
C ASP A 10 22.52 4.23 10.46
N CYS A 11 21.72 3.34 11.04
CA CYS A 11 21.02 3.60 12.29
C CYS A 11 21.19 2.39 13.21
N SER A 12 22.36 2.34 13.85
CA SER A 12 22.56 1.53 15.05
C SER A 12 21.89 2.23 16.23
N ALA A 13 21.05 1.50 16.93
CA ALA A 13 20.39 1.80 18.18
C ALA A 13 18.90 2.20 18.11
N THR A 14 18.01 1.19 18.09
CA THR A 14 17.25 0.78 19.27
C THR A 14 16.24 1.73 19.85
N ARG A 15 15.13 1.41 19.76
CA ARG A 15 13.87 1.30 20.49
C ARG A 15 12.75 1.29 19.49
N ARG A 16 12.21 0.10 19.26
CA ARG A 16 10.90 0.00 18.55
C ARG A 16 9.90 0.75 19.42
N PRO A 17 9.30 1.85 18.95
CA PRO A 17 8.15 2.40 19.64
C PRO A 17 7.07 1.31 19.63
N ARG A 18 6.50 1.03 20.79
CA ARG A 18 5.32 0.16 20.89
C ARG A 18 4.26 0.77 19.98
N LEU A 19 3.86 0.02 18.95
CA LEU A 19 2.74 0.36 18.09
C LEU A 19 1.45 0.34 18.93
N GLY A 20 1.19 1.42 19.60
CA GLY A 20 -0.09 1.71 20.23
C GLY A 20 -0.86 2.69 19.35
N TRP A 21 -2.15 2.74 19.50
CA TRP A 21 -3.16 3.56 18.83
C TRP A 21 -2.87 5.08 18.71
N ALA A 22 -1.70 5.56 19.16
CA ALA A 22 -1.29 6.95 19.17
C ALA A 22 -1.04 7.57 17.77
N TRP A 23 -0.97 6.79 16.71
CA TRP A 23 -0.66 7.26 15.36
C TRP A 23 -1.80 8.00 14.66
N VAL A 24 -3.04 7.82 15.13
CA VAL A 24 -4.21 8.48 14.55
C VAL A 24 -4.33 9.94 15.01
N THR A 25 -3.68 10.31 16.10
CA THR A 25 -3.79 11.65 16.70
C THR A 25 -2.98 12.75 16.04
N TYR A 26 -2.08 12.41 15.10
CA TYR A 26 -1.20 13.37 14.43
C TYR A 26 -1.51 13.58 12.94
N LEU A 27 -2.62 13.04 12.44
CA LEU A 27 -3.08 13.43 11.11
C LEU A 27 -3.67 14.85 11.20
N PRO A 28 -3.38 15.73 10.22
CA PRO A 28 -4.07 17.01 10.10
C PRO A 28 -5.57 16.84 10.10
N GLU A 29 -6.35 17.86 10.47
CA GLU A 29 -7.82 17.79 10.53
C GLU A 29 -8.46 17.31 9.22
N ASN A 30 -7.81 17.53 8.08
CA ASN A 30 -8.24 17.02 6.77
C ASN A 30 -7.05 16.60 5.89
N PRO A 31 -6.40 15.45 6.19
CA PRO A 31 -5.20 15.03 5.45
C PRO A 31 -5.49 14.72 3.99
N LEU A 32 -6.74 14.37 3.64
CA LEU A 32 -7.15 14.11 2.27
C LEU A 32 -7.11 15.36 1.38
N GLU A 33 -7.21 16.55 1.94
CA GLU A 33 -7.20 17.80 1.15
C GLU A 33 -5.81 18.16 0.64
N ARG A 34 -4.76 17.98 1.44
CA ARG A 34 -3.43 18.57 1.15
C ARG A 34 -2.24 17.63 1.32
N HIS A 35 -2.47 16.45 1.89
CA HIS A 35 -1.37 15.53 2.23
C HIS A 35 -1.44 14.22 1.43
N ARG A 36 -1.96 14.29 0.22
CA ARG A 36 -2.04 13.16 -0.71
C ARG A 36 -0.68 12.91 -1.34
N LEU A 37 -0.41 11.64 -1.62
CA LEU A 37 0.76 11.20 -2.36
C LEU A 37 0.45 9.94 -3.17
N ILE A 38 1.34 9.60 -4.07
CA ILE A 38 1.37 8.32 -4.75
C ILE A 38 2.60 7.55 -4.30
N VAL A 39 2.40 6.25 -4.02
CA VAL A 39 3.50 5.29 -3.88
C VAL A 39 3.51 4.44 -5.15
N PRO A 40 4.47 4.66 -6.06
CA PRO A 40 4.60 3.81 -7.24
C PRO A 40 5.12 2.43 -6.80
N ALA A 41 4.51 1.37 -7.33
CA ALA A 41 4.90 0.00 -7.04
C ALA A 41 4.70 -0.89 -8.27
N GLU A 42 5.61 -1.83 -8.52
CA GLU A 42 5.42 -2.84 -9.57
C GLU A 42 4.30 -3.81 -9.20
N GLY A 43 4.07 -4.01 -7.91
CA GLY A 43 3.02 -4.85 -7.33
C GLY A 43 3.12 -4.87 -5.81
N PHE A 44 2.28 -5.69 -5.19
CA PHE A 44 2.29 -5.91 -3.73
C PHE A 44 1.99 -7.37 -3.41
N TYR A 45 2.31 -7.79 -2.19
CA TYR A 45 2.04 -9.15 -1.73
C TYR A 45 0.85 -9.16 -0.77
N GLU A 46 0.00 -10.19 -0.94
CA GLU A 46 -1.07 -10.53 -0.01
C GLU A 46 -1.14 -12.03 0.21
N TRP A 47 -1.74 -12.44 1.32
CA TRP A 47 -1.83 -13.83 1.72
C TRP A 47 -3.27 -14.27 1.85
N ARG A 48 -3.62 -15.34 1.13
CA ARG A 48 -4.90 -16.00 1.28
C ARG A 48 -4.81 -17.05 2.40
N SER A 49 -5.68 -16.91 3.40
CA SER A 49 -5.85 -17.92 4.43
C SER A 49 -6.57 -19.13 3.85
N GLY A 50 -5.96 -20.32 3.95
CA GLY A 50 -6.64 -21.59 3.69
C GLY A 50 -7.45 -22.02 4.90
N SER A 51 -8.57 -22.69 4.69
CA SER A 51 -9.41 -23.21 5.78
C SER A 51 -8.72 -24.26 6.65
N ASN A 52 -7.67 -24.93 6.16
CA ASN A 52 -6.89 -25.95 6.88
C ASN A 52 -5.45 -26.13 6.36
N GLY A 53 -4.87 -25.12 5.71
CA GLY A 53 -3.56 -25.22 5.07
C GLY A 53 -2.65 -24.01 5.34
N PRO A 54 -1.39 -24.08 4.89
CA PRO A 54 -0.49 -22.94 4.96
C PRO A 54 -1.05 -21.75 4.15
N LEU A 55 -0.67 -20.55 4.56
CA LEU A 55 -0.99 -19.32 3.85
C LEU A 55 -0.39 -19.36 2.42
N GLN A 56 -1.22 -19.16 1.40
CA GLN A 56 -0.73 -18.99 0.05
C GLN A 56 -0.44 -17.51 -0.20
N ALA A 57 0.79 -17.19 -0.52
CA ALA A 57 1.20 -15.86 -0.91
C ALA A 57 0.87 -15.59 -2.39
N PHE A 58 0.43 -14.38 -2.67
CA PHE A 58 0.19 -13.88 -4.02
C PHE A 58 0.96 -12.59 -4.24
N TYR A 59 1.52 -12.45 -5.43
CA TYR A 59 2.02 -11.19 -5.97
C TYR A 59 0.94 -10.57 -6.85
N ILE A 60 0.46 -9.40 -6.48
CA ILE A 60 -0.61 -8.69 -7.17
C ILE A 60 0.02 -7.58 -8.01
N SER A 61 -0.20 -7.61 -9.31
CA SER A 61 0.33 -6.64 -10.27
C SER A 61 -0.72 -6.24 -11.30
N ARG A 62 -0.41 -5.23 -12.11
CA ARG A 62 -1.27 -4.88 -13.24
C ARG A 62 -1.09 -5.89 -14.38
N ILE A 63 -2.20 -6.26 -15.01
CA ILE A 63 -2.20 -7.17 -16.18
C ILE A 63 -1.38 -6.60 -17.34
N ASP A 64 -1.34 -5.26 -17.50
CA ASP A 64 -0.60 -4.59 -18.57
C ASP A 64 0.90 -4.40 -18.26
N GLY A 65 1.39 -4.88 -17.12
CA GLY A 65 2.79 -4.78 -16.70
C GLY A 65 3.25 -3.38 -16.28
N ARG A 66 2.34 -2.40 -16.22
CA ARG A 66 2.67 -1.04 -15.78
C ARG A 66 2.69 -0.94 -14.26
N ALA A 67 3.35 0.07 -13.72
CA ALA A 67 3.36 0.30 -12.28
C ALA A 67 1.97 0.68 -11.75
N LEU A 68 1.70 0.27 -10.52
CA LEU A 68 0.56 0.70 -9.71
C LEU A 68 0.84 2.09 -9.14
N ALA A 69 -0.15 2.96 -9.15
CA ALA A 69 -0.14 4.22 -8.43
C ALA A 69 -0.96 4.05 -7.14
N LEU A 70 -0.32 3.62 -6.05
CA LEU A 70 -1.01 3.42 -4.78
C LEU A 70 -1.26 4.76 -4.10
N GLY A 71 -2.53 5.07 -3.83
CA GLY A 71 -2.93 6.28 -3.13
C GLY A 71 -2.53 6.24 -1.66
N GLY A 72 -1.90 7.30 -1.20
CA GLY A 72 -1.46 7.41 0.17
C GLY A 72 -1.57 8.81 0.73
N LEU A 73 -1.34 8.93 2.01
CA LEU A 73 -1.25 10.19 2.74
C LEU A 73 0.12 10.29 3.41
N TRP A 74 0.56 11.52 3.61
CA TRP A 74 1.78 11.79 4.36
C TRP A 74 1.51 12.75 5.52
N THR A 75 2.37 12.71 6.51
CA THR A 75 2.38 13.69 7.60
C THR A 75 3.81 13.91 8.10
N SER A 76 4.00 15.02 8.81
CA SER A 76 5.25 15.33 9.50
C SER A 76 5.04 15.15 11.00
N TRP A 77 5.94 14.43 11.64
CA TRP A 77 5.93 14.21 13.07
C TRP A 77 7.20 14.75 13.71
N HIS A 78 7.04 15.50 14.78
CA HIS A 78 8.15 15.97 15.61
C HIS A 78 8.20 15.10 16.87
N ASP A 79 9.34 14.47 17.10
CA ASP A 79 9.54 13.71 18.32
C ASP A 79 9.70 14.68 19.50
N PRO A 80 8.79 14.70 20.48
CA PRO A 80 8.89 15.62 21.62
C PRO A 80 10.12 15.36 22.48
N ASP A 81 10.67 14.14 22.46
CA ASP A 81 11.86 13.75 23.22
C ASP A 81 13.15 14.08 22.48
N VAL A 82 13.12 14.16 21.15
CA VAL A 82 14.27 14.44 20.28
C VAL A 82 14.28 15.89 19.78
N ALA A 83 13.19 16.63 19.92
CA ALA A 83 13.00 18.01 19.44
C ALA A 83 14.04 19.02 19.97
N ARG A 84 14.92 18.61 20.86
CA ARG A 84 16.01 19.46 21.36
C ARG A 84 17.27 19.45 20.48
N HIS A 85 17.35 18.54 19.48
CA HIS A 85 18.58 18.31 18.72
C HIS A 85 18.41 18.03 17.21
N VAL A 86 17.17 17.94 16.70
CA VAL A 86 16.91 17.68 15.28
C VAL A 86 15.86 18.67 14.77
N ASP A 87 16.28 19.61 13.92
CA ASP A 87 15.41 20.66 13.37
C ASP A 87 14.44 20.13 12.29
N GLU A 88 14.61 18.89 11.80
CA GLU A 88 13.80 18.34 10.72
C GLU A 88 12.75 17.35 11.23
N PRO A 89 11.46 17.55 10.89
CA PRO A 89 10.41 16.61 11.24
C PRO A 89 10.56 15.29 10.48
N LEU A 90 10.24 14.18 11.16
CA LEU A 90 10.13 12.88 10.51
C LEU A 90 8.89 12.88 9.60
N ARG A 91 9.09 12.74 8.29
CA ARG A 91 8.00 12.53 7.35
C ARG A 91 7.61 11.06 7.34
N THR A 92 6.33 10.81 7.55
CA THR A 92 5.75 9.46 7.53
C THR A 92 4.67 9.36 6.47
N THR A 93 4.47 8.16 5.94
CA THR A 93 3.46 7.90 4.91
C THR A 93 2.64 6.68 5.26
N THR A 94 1.39 6.68 4.82
CA THR A 94 0.51 5.50 4.87
C THR A 94 -0.14 5.29 3.52
N ILE A 95 -0.34 4.02 3.13
CA ILE A 95 -1.14 3.66 1.95
C ILE A 95 -2.58 3.53 2.39
N LEU A 96 -3.48 4.13 1.64
CA LEU A 96 -4.92 4.01 1.84
C LEU A 96 -5.40 2.64 1.37
N THR A 97 -6.36 2.08 2.09
CA THR A 97 -6.99 0.83 1.71
C THR A 97 -8.51 1.00 1.60
N THR A 98 -9.11 0.20 0.73
CA THR A 98 -10.55 0.17 0.49
C THR A 98 -11.09 -1.27 0.54
N SER A 99 -12.37 -1.47 0.31
CA SER A 99 -12.95 -2.80 0.11
C SER A 99 -12.30 -3.50 -1.08
N PRO A 100 -12.24 -4.83 -1.10
CA PRO A 100 -11.65 -5.56 -2.21
C PRO A 100 -12.55 -5.48 -3.46
N ASN A 101 -11.94 -5.57 -4.65
CA ASN A 101 -12.65 -5.88 -5.88
C ASN A 101 -12.89 -7.39 -6.02
N GLY A 102 -13.47 -7.83 -7.13
CA GLY A 102 -13.79 -9.25 -7.37
C GLY A 102 -12.58 -10.18 -7.33
N LEU A 103 -11.40 -9.74 -7.78
CA LEU A 103 -10.16 -10.49 -7.65
C LEU A 103 -9.69 -10.58 -6.19
N MET A 104 -9.54 -9.42 -5.55
CA MET A 104 -8.97 -9.34 -4.21
C MET A 104 -9.84 -9.97 -3.14
N SER A 105 -11.17 -10.01 -3.32
CA SER A 105 -12.11 -10.68 -2.41
C SER A 105 -11.83 -12.18 -2.24
N GLN A 106 -11.16 -12.80 -3.22
CA GLN A 106 -10.75 -14.20 -3.15
C GLN A 106 -9.49 -14.41 -2.28
N ILE A 107 -8.80 -13.32 -1.89
CA ILE A 107 -7.50 -13.37 -1.20
C ILE A 107 -7.58 -12.68 0.16
N HIS A 108 -8.09 -11.45 0.19
CA HIS A 108 -8.13 -10.60 1.38
C HIS A 108 -9.37 -9.70 1.39
N ASP A 109 -9.80 -9.26 2.56
CA ASP A 109 -10.98 -8.40 2.76
C ASP A 109 -10.72 -6.91 2.51
N ARG A 110 -9.49 -6.52 2.23
CA ARG A 110 -9.06 -5.16 1.90
C ARG A 110 -8.08 -5.17 0.74
N MET A 111 -8.02 -4.04 0.02
CA MET A 111 -6.99 -3.80 -0.99
C MET A 111 -6.47 -2.37 -0.91
N PRO A 112 -5.23 -2.10 -1.38
CA PRO A 112 -4.75 -0.75 -1.56
C PRO A 112 -5.65 0.04 -2.53
N VAL A 113 -5.85 1.33 -2.25
CA VAL A 113 -6.45 2.23 -3.22
C VAL A 113 -5.49 2.42 -4.38
N VAL A 114 -5.92 2.09 -5.58
CA VAL A 114 -5.16 2.32 -6.82
C VAL A 114 -5.76 3.55 -7.52
N ILE A 115 -4.98 4.61 -7.64
CA ILE A 115 -5.39 5.80 -8.39
C ILE A 115 -5.16 5.52 -9.88
N VAL A 116 -6.26 5.44 -10.63
CA VAL A 116 -6.20 5.22 -12.08
C VAL A 116 -5.67 6.45 -12.80
N GLU A 117 -5.07 6.27 -13.97
CA GLU A 117 -4.35 7.35 -14.69
C GLU A 117 -5.16 8.62 -14.89
N GLY A 118 -6.43 8.51 -15.27
CA GLY A 118 -7.31 9.68 -15.46
C GLY A 118 -7.62 10.47 -14.19
N ALA A 119 -7.24 9.97 -13.00
CA ALA A 119 -7.48 10.62 -11.73
C ALA A 119 -6.17 11.13 -11.07
N LEU A 120 -5.00 10.84 -11.65
CA LEU A 120 -3.71 11.19 -11.06
C LEU A 120 -3.54 12.69 -10.86
N ASP A 121 -3.89 13.50 -11.86
CA ASP A 121 -3.77 14.95 -11.79
C ASP A 121 -4.64 15.52 -10.67
N ALA A 122 -5.90 15.11 -10.60
CA ALA A 122 -6.81 15.54 -9.53
C ALA A 122 -6.34 15.07 -8.14
N TRP A 123 -5.80 13.85 -8.05
CA TRP A 123 -5.27 13.32 -6.80
C TRP A 123 -4.06 14.11 -6.31
N LEU A 124 -3.15 14.49 -7.19
CA LEU A 124 -1.88 15.16 -6.85
C LEU A 124 -2.00 16.69 -6.80
N ASP A 125 -3.06 17.28 -7.33
CA ASP A 125 -3.26 18.73 -7.29
C ASP A 125 -3.61 19.21 -5.87
N PRO A 126 -2.72 19.93 -5.18
CA PRO A 126 -2.98 20.43 -3.84
C PRO A 126 -4.07 21.50 -3.79
N SER A 127 -4.42 22.11 -4.92
CA SER A 127 -5.50 23.09 -5.04
C SER A 127 -6.88 22.45 -5.21
N PHE A 128 -6.94 21.15 -5.57
CA PHE A 128 -8.17 20.41 -5.73
C PHE A 128 -8.73 20.05 -4.36
N GLY A 129 -9.69 20.85 -3.87
CA GLY A 129 -10.26 20.73 -2.52
C GLY A 129 -11.66 20.11 -2.46
N ASP A 130 -12.20 19.60 -3.59
CA ASP A 130 -13.49 18.88 -3.57
C ASP A 130 -13.34 17.54 -2.87
N THR A 131 -13.62 17.55 -1.57
CA THR A 131 -13.51 16.36 -0.70
C THR A 131 -14.44 15.23 -1.17
N ALA A 132 -15.63 15.54 -1.70
CA ALA A 132 -16.55 14.50 -2.17
C ALA A 132 -16.00 13.81 -3.43
N ALA A 133 -15.44 14.58 -4.37
CA ALA A 133 -14.77 14.03 -5.54
C ALA A 133 -13.54 13.20 -5.14
N LEU A 134 -12.73 13.68 -4.19
CA LEU A 134 -11.58 12.92 -3.69
C LEU A 134 -12.00 11.59 -3.02
N HIS A 135 -13.07 11.60 -2.23
CA HIS A 135 -13.61 10.37 -1.65
C HIS A 135 -14.08 9.38 -2.71
N SER A 136 -14.60 9.85 -3.84
CA SER A 136 -15.02 8.98 -4.95
C SER A 136 -13.86 8.22 -5.61
N LEU A 137 -12.62 8.67 -5.42
CA LEU A 137 -11.41 8.00 -5.90
C LEU A 137 -10.96 6.87 -4.96
N LEU A 138 -11.46 6.82 -3.72
CA LEU A 138 -11.11 5.80 -2.72
C LEU A 138 -11.92 4.50 -2.91
N ARG A 139 -12.16 4.11 -4.13
CA ARG A 139 -12.91 2.91 -4.51
C ARG A 139 -11.98 1.76 -4.89
N PRO A 140 -12.48 0.53 -4.90
CA PRO A 140 -11.75 -0.61 -5.43
C PRO A 140 -11.27 -0.36 -6.87
N ALA A 141 -10.09 -0.91 -7.20
CA ALA A 141 -9.63 -0.90 -8.59
C ALA A 141 -10.59 -1.69 -9.49
N PRO A 142 -10.68 -1.35 -10.79
CA PRO A 142 -11.42 -2.14 -11.77
C PRO A 142 -10.99 -3.62 -11.73
N ASP A 143 -11.93 -4.53 -11.93
CA ASP A 143 -11.68 -5.97 -11.85
C ASP A 143 -10.71 -6.47 -12.93
N ASP A 144 -10.67 -5.81 -14.07
CA ASP A 144 -9.82 -6.11 -15.21
C ASP A 144 -8.43 -5.47 -15.15
N LEU A 145 -8.14 -4.72 -14.07
CA LEU A 145 -6.86 -4.02 -13.92
C LEU A 145 -5.75 -4.93 -13.38
N LEU A 146 -6.10 -5.86 -12.51
CA LEU A 146 -5.15 -6.62 -11.69
C LEU A 146 -5.18 -8.11 -11.99
N GLU A 147 -4.03 -8.75 -11.81
CA GLU A 147 -3.89 -10.20 -11.69
C GLU A 147 -3.22 -10.55 -10.36
N ALA A 148 -3.45 -11.76 -9.86
CA ALA A 148 -2.80 -12.27 -8.67
C ALA A 148 -2.05 -13.56 -8.98
N ILE A 149 -0.74 -13.51 -8.92
CA ILE A 149 0.18 -14.59 -9.25
C ILE A 149 0.53 -15.33 -7.95
N PRO A 150 0.21 -16.63 -7.80
CA PRO A 150 0.64 -17.39 -6.64
C PRO A 150 2.16 -17.52 -6.65
N VAL A 151 2.80 -17.19 -5.53
CA VAL A 151 4.26 -17.21 -5.36
C VAL A 151 4.66 -18.05 -4.15
N GLY A 152 5.96 -18.37 -4.08
CA GLY A 152 6.49 -19.17 -2.99
C GLY A 152 6.39 -18.48 -1.62
N ALA A 153 6.46 -19.28 -0.55
CA ALA A 153 6.36 -18.78 0.83
C ALA A 153 7.57 -17.91 1.25
N GLU A 154 8.64 -17.93 0.46
CA GLU A 154 9.90 -17.21 0.68
C GLU A 154 9.69 -15.69 0.76
N VAL A 155 8.64 -15.17 0.12
CA VAL A 155 8.26 -13.74 0.16
C VAL A 155 7.91 -13.27 1.58
N GLY A 156 7.51 -14.18 2.47
CA GLY A 156 7.22 -13.88 3.88
C GLY A 156 8.45 -13.51 4.71
N ASN A 157 9.64 -13.83 4.24
CA ASN A 157 10.89 -13.48 4.91
C ASN A 157 11.46 -12.18 4.32
N ALA A 158 11.42 -11.10 5.11
CA ALA A 158 11.89 -9.77 4.69
C ALA A 158 13.41 -9.70 4.35
N ARG A 159 14.19 -10.76 4.65
CA ARG A 159 15.61 -10.86 4.28
C ARG A 159 15.80 -11.35 2.85
N ASN A 160 14.81 -12.03 2.29
CA ASN A 160 14.85 -12.50 0.92
C ASN A 160 14.64 -11.34 -0.05
N GLN A 161 15.36 -11.34 -1.15
CA GLN A 161 15.35 -10.29 -2.16
C GLN A 161 15.57 -10.92 -3.53
N GLY A 162 15.07 -10.29 -4.56
CA GLY A 162 15.34 -10.70 -5.93
C GLY A 162 14.06 -11.01 -6.70
N ARG A 163 14.22 -11.13 -8.00
CA ARG A 163 13.12 -11.40 -8.94
C ARG A 163 12.55 -12.81 -8.80
N GLU A 164 13.31 -13.73 -8.27
CA GLU A 164 12.87 -15.10 -7.98
C GLU A 164 11.66 -15.14 -7.05
N LEU A 165 11.47 -14.11 -6.21
CA LEU A 165 10.34 -14.02 -5.29
C LEU A 165 8.98 -13.81 -5.98
N ILE A 166 8.98 -13.39 -7.23
CA ILE A 166 7.76 -13.25 -8.03
C ILE A 166 7.60 -14.37 -9.07
N THR A 167 8.41 -15.43 -8.95
CA THR A 167 8.28 -16.60 -9.84
C THR A 167 6.97 -17.33 -9.53
N PRO A 168 6.11 -17.54 -10.55
CA PRO A 168 4.84 -18.22 -10.34
C PRO A 168 5.03 -19.67 -9.85
N VAL A 169 4.27 -20.09 -8.85
CA VAL A 169 4.20 -21.48 -8.38
C VAL A 169 2.85 -22.13 -8.74
N GLY A 170 2.01 -21.45 -9.50
CA GLY A 170 0.72 -21.93 -9.95
C GLY A 170 0.07 -21.00 -10.97
N THR A 171 -1.17 -21.25 -11.31
CA THR A 171 -1.93 -20.44 -12.28
C THR A 171 -2.36 -19.11 -11.64
N PRO A 172 -2.15 -17.97 -12.31
CA PRO A 172 -2.63 -16.68 -11.85
C PRO A 172 -4.17 -16.67 -11.69
N LEU A 173 -4.64 -15.94 -10.68
CA LEU A 173 -6.05 -15.62 -10.53
C LEU A 173 -6.33 -14.30 -11.26
N VAL A 174 -7.48 -14.26 -11.91
CA VAL A 174 -8.07 -13.05 -12.47
C VAL A 174 -9.46 -12.85 -11.88
N ALA A 175 -10.02 -11.67 -11.98
CA ALA A 175 -11.39 -11.45 -11.56
C ALA A 175 -12.33 -12.35 -12.36
N VAL A 176 -13.26 -12.99 -11.65
CA VAL A 176 -14.36 -13.70 -12.31
C VAL A 176 -15.40 -12.63 -12.65
N PRO A 177 -15.83 -12.50 -13.93
CA PRO A 177 -16.91 -11.60 -14.26
C PRO A 177 -18.14 -11.96 -13.41
N PHE A 178 -18.76 -10.97 -12.81
CA PHE A 178 -20.08 -11.15 -12.22
C PHE A 178 -21.08 -11.29 -13.38
N ASP A 179 -21.74 -12.44 -13.47
CA ASP A 179 -22.89 -12.65 -14.38
C ASP A 179 -24.10 -11.82 -13.91
#